data_5b6804d85e50a4688e530aa4f9ab4e33
#
_entry.id   5b6804d85e50a4688e530aa4f9ab4e33
#
_cell.length_a   1.000
_cell.length_b   1.000
_cell.length_c   1.000
_cell.angle_alpha   90.00
_cell.angle_beta   90.00
_cell.angle_gamma   90.00
#
_symmetry.space_group_name_H-M   'P 1'
#
loop_
_entity.id
_entity.type
_entity.pdbx_description
1 polymer ?
#
loop_
_entity_poly.entity_id
_entity_poly.type
_entity_poly.pdbx_seq_one_letter_code
_entity_poly.pdbx_strand_id
1 'polypeptide(L)'
;LIKGEWTNPEDQKKYGIPIKKIEIRKTLDGLEKDLIKSLHSDQRLLIVSDPFTHNAMGSRIFKNIKGKVNVDEYIWENPSSSIEGVEHLREKIKDYDGMIAVGSGTVSDSIKYATFLEKKTYSVFATTPMNAYTTGTASISFNGVKKSLVAHYARGVFFDLEVLSNCPKRLTAAAFADVICRTTAQVDWLMSNKLLETDYQSTPYSLLALYEGDMIQNASSIAEG
;
A
#
# COMPACT_ATOMS: atom_id res chain seq x y z
N LEU A 1 -7.99 -0.96 15.10
CA LEU A 1 -8.17 -1.88 13.96
C LEU A 1 -7.06 -2.94 13.91
N ILE A 2 -5.77 -2.59 13.88
CA ILE A 2 -4.66 -3.58 13.82
C ILE A 2 -4.74 -4.62 14.96
N LYS A 3 -5.11 -4.20 16.17
CA LYS A 3 -5.28 -5.10 17.31
C LYS A 3 -6.60 -5.88 17.33
N GLY A 4 -7.51 -5.60 16.39
CA GLY A 4 -8.85 -6.21 16.37
C GLY A 4 -9.74 -5.81 17.55
N GLU A 5 -9.41 -4.72 18.25
CA GLU A 5 -10.13 -4.28 19.46
C GLU A 5 -11.17 -3.20 19.16
N TRP A 6 -11.16 -2.64 17.94
CA TRP A 6 -12.11 -1.60 17.58
C TRP A 6 -13.51 -2.17 17.38
N THR A 7 -14.47 -1.60 18.09
CA THR A 7 -15.89 -1.98 17.98
C THR A 7 -16.61 -1.00 17.07
N ASN A 8 -17.27 -1.50 16.04
CA ASN A 8 -18.09 -0.69 15.18
C ASN A 8 -19.34 -0.20 15.94
N PRO A 9 -19.60 1.12 16.02
CA PRO A 9 -20.76 1.64 16.75
C PRO A 9 -22.11 1.28 16.10
N GLU A 10 -22.15 0.92 14.82
CA GLU A 10 -23.38 0.58 14.11
C GLU A 10 -23.87 -0.84 14.38
N ASP A 11 -22.95 -1.83 14.35
CA ASP A 11 -23.31 -3.24 14.51
C ASP A 11 -22.74 -3.89 15.79
N GLN A 12 -22.01 -3.12 16.59
CA GLN A 12 -21.37 -3.55 17.86
C GLN A 12 -20.37 -4.72 17.70
N LYS A 13 -19.92 -5.00 16.48
CA LYS A 13 -18.92 -6.03 16.22
C LYS A 13 -17.50 -5.47 16.29
N LYS A 14 -16.59 -6.34 16.71
CA LYS A 14 -15.16 -6.03 16.65
C LYS A 14 -14.61 -6.30 15.26
N TYR A 15 -13.91 -5.31 14.72
CA TYR A 15 -13.24 -5.40 13.43
C TYR A 15 -11.73 -5.25 13.59
N GLY A 16 -11.00 -5.99 12.79
CA GLY A 16 -9.55 -5.91 12.69
C GLY A 16 -9.11 -6.01 11.24
N ILE A 17 -7.94 -5.46 10.97
CA ILE A 17 -7.27 -5.64 9.68
C ILE A 17 -6.07 -6.58 9.89
N PRO A 18 -5.77 -7.46 8.94
CA PRO A 18 -4.70 -8.45 9.10
C PRO A 18 -3.28 -7.90 8.89
N ILE A 19 -3.13 -6.58 8.83
CA ILE A 19 -1.82 -5.93 8.83
C ILE A 19 -1.21 -6.05 10.22
N LYS A 20 -0.02 -6.63 10.32
CA LYS A 20 0.63 -6.84 11.61
C LYS A 20 1.34 -5.61 12.14
N LYS A 21 1.83 -4.75 11.24
CA LYS A 21 2.57 -3.56 11.62
C LYS A 21 2.39 -2.42 10.60
N ILE A 22 2.12 -1.23 11.12
CA ILE A 22 2.23 0.03 10.39
C ILE A 22 3.25 0.89 11.15
N GLU A 23 4.27 1.36 10.46
CA GLU A 23 5.29 2.21 11.05
C GLU A 23 5.41 3.50 10.23
N ILE A 24 5.30 4.63 10.90
CA ILE A 24 5.45 5.96 10.31
C ILE A 24 6.53 6.68 11.11
N ARG A 25 7.62 7.04 10.46
CA ARG A 25 8.76 7.72 11.09
C ARG A 25 9.25 8.88 10.24
N LYS A 26 9.93 9.82 10.87
CA LYS A 26 10.65 10.86 10.15
C LYS A 26 11.60 10.23 9.12
N THR A 27 12.39 9.26 9.55
CA THR A 27 13.17 8.38 8.68
C THR A 27 13.13 6.94 9.17
N LEU A 28 13.22 6.00 8.23
CA LEU A 28 13.36 4.56 8.53
C LEU A 28 14.79 4.08 8.39
N ASP A 29 15.74 4.98 8.08
CA ASP A 29 17.15 4.62 7.90
C ASP A 29 17.71 3.94 9.16
N GLY A 30 18.30 2.76 8.95
CA GLY A 30 18.81 1.90 10.01
C GLY A 30 17.77 1.02 10.71
N LEU A 31 16.47 1.22 10.49
CA LEU A 31 15.39 0.41 11.10
C LEU A 31 14.93 -0.74 10.20
N GLU A 32 15.26 -0.72 8.92
CA GLU A 32 14.72 -1.62 7.90
C GLU A 32 14.93 -3.10 8.25
N LYS A 33 16.12 -3.45 8.76
CA LYS A 33 16.44 -4.81 9.18
C LYS A 33 15.47 -5.33 10.23
N ASP A 34 15.23 -4.54 11.27
CA ASP A 34 14.41 -4.98 12.40
C ASP A 34 12.93 -5.01 12.03
N LEU A 35 12.47 -4.08 11.20
CA LEU A 35 11.13 -4.07 10.61
C LEU A 35 10.89 -5.33 9.78
N ILE A 36 11.80 -5.68 8.88
CA ILE A 36 11.67 -6.84 8.01
C ILE A 36 11.77 -8.13 8.82
N LYS A 37 12.75 -8.27 9.70
CA LYS A 37 12.91 -9.47 10.54
C LYS A 37 11.72 -9.73 11.45
N SER A 38 11.09 -8.68 11.96
CA SER A 38 9.91 -8.83 12.83
C SER A 38 8.70 -9.47 12.12
N LEU A 39 8.66 -9.43 10.79
CA LEU A 39 7.54 -9.93 9.99
C LEU A 39 7.87 -11.10 9.08
N HIS A 40 9.15 -11.26 8.74
CA HIS A 40 9.65 -12.20 7.73
C HIS A 40 10.90 -12.95 8.24
N SER A 41 10.86 -13.40 9.51
CA SER A 41 11.96 -14.22 10.05
C SER A 41 12.13 -15.50 9.22
N ASP A 42 13.39 -15.85 8.96
CA ASP A 42 13.81 -17.07 8.29
C ASP A 42 13.26 -17.28 6.86
N GLN A 43 12.72 -16.24 6.24
CA GLN A 43 12.24 -16.26 4.87
C GLN A 43 13.33 -15.82 3.90
N ARG A 44 13.36 -16.45 2.72
CA ARG A 44 14.08 -15.92 1.56
C ARG A 44 13.20 -14.86 0.89
N LEU A 45 13.70 -13.64 0.83
CA LEU A 45 12.93 -12.48 0.38
C LEU A 45 13.46 -11.94 -0.94
N LEU A 46 12.57 -11.37 -1.76
CA LEU A 46 12.91 -10.55 -2.90
C LEU A 46 12.43 -9.11 -2.67
N ILE A 47 13.35 -8.15 -2.70
CA ILE A 47 13.00 -6.74 -2.79
C ILE A 47 12.69 -6.42 -4.24
N VAL A 48 11.55 -5.80 -4.49
CA VAL A 48 11.15 -5.35 -5.82
C VAL A 48 10.91 -3.85 -5.80
N SER A 49 11.58 -3.15 -6.70
CA SER A 49 11.43 -1.70 -6.93
C SER A 49 11.49 -1.41 -8.43
N ASP A 50 11.12 -0.22 -8.84
CA ASP A 50 11.46 0.33 -10.15
C ASP A 50 12.72 1.22 -10.06
N PRO A 51 13.32 1.68 -11.18
CA PRO A 51 14.53 2.50 -11.14
C PRO A 51 14.38 3.78 -10.31
N PHE A 52 13.20 4.42 -10.32
CA PHE A 52 12.96 5.65 -9.57
C PHE A 52 12.84 5.37 -8.07
N THR A 53 12.06 4.36 -7.71
CA THR A 53 11.83 4.00 -6.30
C THR A 53 13.03 3.27 -5.70
N HIS A 54 13.83 2.57 -6.53
CA HIS A 54 15.14 2.08 -6.13
C HIS A 54 16.06 3.22 -5.71
N ASN A 55 16.15 4.29 -6.51
CA ASN A 55 16.97 5.45 -6.17
C ASN A 55 16.43 6.21 -4.95
N ALA A 56 15.11 6.32 -4.82
CA ALA A 56 14.49 7.03 -3.70
C ALA A 56 14.69 6.32 -2.36
N MET A 57 14.60 4.99 -2.31
CA MET A 57 14.64 4.23 -1.06
C MET A 57 15.19 2.81 -1.22
N GLY A 58 14.96 2.12 -2.33
CA GLY A 58 15.26 0.70 -2.52
C GLY A 58 16.73 0.37 -2.31
N SER A 59 17.63 1.17 -2.88
CA SER A 59 19.09 1.02 -2.73
C SER A 59 19.53 1.10 -1.27
N ARG A 60 18.99 2.07 -0.51
CA ARG A 60 19.26 2.23 0.92
C ARG A 60 18.81 0.98 1.70
N ILE A 61 17.57 0.55 1.48
CA ILE A 61 17.01 -0.63 2.14
C ILE A 61 17.88 -1.85 1.88
N PHE A 62 18.15 -2.16 0.59
CA PHE A 62 18.96 -3.32 0.23
C PHE A 62 20.34 -3.28 0.88
N LYS A 63 21.03 -2.13 0.81
CA LYS A 63 22.34 -1.92 1.43
C LYS A 63 22.33 -2.15 2.94
N ASN A 64 21.29 -1.68 3.63
CA ASN A 64 21.18 -1.79 5.09
C ASN A 64 20.91 -3.21 5.57
N ILE A 65 20.28 -4.07 4.73
CA ILE A 65 19.90 -5.44 5.11
C ILE A 65 20.71 -6.54 4.45
N LYS A 66 21.44 -6.26 3.37
CA LYS A 66 22.30 -7.22 2.69
C LYS A 66 23.28 -7.89 3.66
N GLY A 67 23.36 -9.21 3.63
CA GLY A 67 24.18 -10.01 4.54
C GLY A 67 23.62 -10.15 5.97
N LYS A 68 22.52 -9.47 6.30
CA LYS A 68 21.84 -9.54 7.61
C LYS A 68 20.47 -10.23 7.52
N VAL A 69 19.90 -10.24 6.33
CA VAL A 69 18.65 -10.91 5.96
C VAL A 69 18.92 -11.72 4.71
N ASN A 70 18.25 -12.85 4.55
CA ASN A 70 18.34 -13.65 3.32
C ASN A 70 17.46 -12.97 2.25
N VAL A 71 18.09 -12.13 1.42
CA VAL A 71 17.40 -11.25 0.49
C VAL A 71 18.18 -11.03 -0.79
N ASP A 72 17.45 -11.05 -1.89
CA ASP A 72 17.90 -10.60 -3.20
C ASP A 72 17.12 -9.35 -3.60
N GLU A 73 17.58 -8.62 -4.62
CA GLU A 73 16.85 -7.48 -5.18
C GLU A 73 16.54 -7.67 -6.66
N TYR A 74 15.41 -7.12 -7.08
CA TYR A 74 14.99 -7.06 -8.46
C TYR A 74 14.52 -5.66 -8.80
N ILE A 75 15.23 -4.98 -9.69
CA ILE A 75 14.83 -3.68 -10.23
C ILE A 75 14.00 -3.95 -11.49
N TRP A 76 12.71 -3.64 -11.40
CA TRP A 76 11.77 -3.86 -12.48
C TRP A 76 11.75 -2.63 -13.40
N GLU A 77 12.47 -2.70 -14.52
CA GLU A 77 12.73 -1.57 -15.42
C GLU A 77 11.46 -0.91 -15.97
N ASN A 78 10.46 -1.71 -16.31
CA ASN A 78 9.20 -1.21 -16.90
C ASN A 78 8.01 -1.79 -16.15
N PRO A 79 7.74 -1.32 -14.93
CA PRO A 79 6.65 -1.85 -14.13
C PRO A 79 5.29 -1.52 -14.73
N SER A 80 4.40 -2.50 -14.72
CA SER A 80 3.04 -2.35 -15.18
C SER A 80 2.06 -3.03 -14.24
N SER A 81 1.03 -2.31 -13.82
CA SER A 81 -0.10 -2.90 -13.08
C SER A 81 -1.09 -3.57 -14.04
N SER A 82 -0.59 -4.32 -15.00
CA SER A 82 -1.36 -5.16 -15.91
C SER A 82 -1.26 -6.63 -15.53
N ILE A 83 -2.14 -7.45 -16.09
CA ILE A 83 -2.09 -8.91 -15.84
C ILE A 83 -0.77 -9.50 -16.34
N GLU A 84 -0.23 -9.02 -17.45
CA GLU A 84 1.07 -9.44 -17.99
C GLU A 84 2.21 -9.08 -17.04
N GLY A 85 2.16 -7.88 -16.43
CA GLY A 85 3.11 -7.46 -15.39
C GLY A 85 3.03 -8.34 -14.14
N VAL A 86 1.83 -8.72 -13.74
CA VAL A 86 1.61 -9.66 -12.62
C VAL A 86 2.19 -11.04 -12.95
N GLU A 87 1.91 -11.60 -14.14
CA GLU A 87 2.46 -12.89 -14.56
C GLU A 87 3.99 -12.86 -14.62
N HIS A 88 4.57 -11.78 -15.14
CA HIS A 88 6.02 -11.59 -15.10
C HIS A 88 6.58 -11.63 -13.67
N LEU A 89 5.93 -10.96 -12.71
CA LEU A 89 6.33 -11.02 -11.31
C LEU A 89 6.18 -12.42 -10.71
N ARG A 90 5.10 -13.14 -11.03
CA ARG A 90 4.90 -14.50 -10.55
C ARG A 90 6.06 -15.42 -10.91
N GLU A 91 6.59 -15.31 -12.13
CA GLU A 91 7.79 -16.05 -12.54
C GLU A 91 9.01 -15.68 -11.70
N LYS A 92 9.21 -14.39 -11.42
CA LYS A 92 10.36 -13.91 -10.63
C LYS A 92 10.31 -14.33 -9.17
N ILE A 93 9.12 -14.47 -8.60
CA ILE A 93 8.97 -14.73 -7.16
C ILE A 93 8.92 -16.22 -6.81
N LYS A 94 9.00 -17.14 -7.77
CA LYS A 94 8.84 -18.59 -7.55
C LYS A 94 9.69 -19.13 -6.42
N ASP A 95 10.95 -18.75 -6.38
CA ASP A 95 11.95 -19.28 -5.44
C ASP A 95 12.06 -18.50 -4.13
N TYR A 96 11.14 -17.57 -3.88
CA TYR A 96 11.12 -16.72 -2.68
C TYR A 96 9.91 -17.01 -1.81
N ASP A 97 10.07 -16.89 -0.50
CA ASP A 97 9.00 -17.11 0.47
C ASP A 97 8.13 -15.86 0.67
N GLY A 98 8.72 -14.69 0.48
CA GLY A 98 8.03 -13.41 0.67
C GLY A 98 8.66 -12.27 -0.13
N MET A 99 7.93 -11.17 -0.22
CA MET A 99 8.33 -10.00 -1.00
C MET A 99 8.39 -8.74 -0.15
N ILE A 100 9.31 -7.86 -0.53
CA ILE A 100 9.35 -6.49 -0.03
C ILE A 100 9.12 -5.57 -1.23
N ALA A 101 7.95 -4.97 -1.29
CA ALA A 101 7.65 -3.94 -2.27
C ALA A 101 8.27 -2.61 -1.84
N VAL A 102 9.05 -1.98 -2.70
CA VAL A 102 9.52 -0.61 -2.51
C VAL A 102 9.02 0.21 -3.68
N GLY A 103 7.96 0.96 -3.49
CA GLY A 103 7.38 1.65 -4.61
C GLY A 103 6.03 2.33 -4.36
N SER A 104 5.49 2.87 -5.44
CA SER A 104 4.16 3.45 -5.53
C SER A 104 3.10 2.38 -5.88
N GLY A 105 1.90 2.83 -6.27
CA GLY A 105 0.76 1.96 -6.56
C GLY A 105 1.06 0.87 -7.58
N THR A 106 1.75 1.18 -8.68
CA THR A 106 2.06 0.20 -9.74
C THR A 106 2.85 -1.00 -9.21
N VAL A 107 3.94 -0.74 -8.50
CA VAL A 107 4.79 -1.81 -7.92
C VAL A 107 4.03 -2.54 -6.82
N SER A 108 3.40 -1.81 -5.89
CA SER A 108 2.74 -2.42 -4.74
C SER A 108 1.51 -3.24 -5.11
N ASP A 109 0.67 -2.78 -6.03
CA ASP A 109 -0.52 -3.53 -6.45
C ASP A 109 -0.17 -4.77 -7.26
N SER A 110 0.84 -4.68 -8.12
CA SER A 110 1.31 -5.84 -8.88
C SER A 110 1.90 -6.91 -7.97
N ILE A 111 2.72 -6.52 -6.99
CA ILE A 111 3.28 -7.44 -5.98
C ILE A 111 2.17 -8.02 -5.10
N LYS A 112 1.26 -7.19 -4.62
CA LYS A 112 0.09 -7.61 -3.84
C LYS A 112 -0.68 -8.72 -4.55
N TYR A 113 -0.99 -8.51 -5.82
CA TYR A 113 -1.77 -9.48 -6.58
C TYR A 113 -0.96 -10.73 -6.95
N ALA A 114 0.31 -10.58 -7.36
CA ALA A 114 1.20 -11.72 -7.64
C ALA A 114 1.40 -12.60 -6.40
N THR A 115 1.66 -11.99 -5.23
CA THR A 115 1.82 -12.74 -3.97
C THR A 115 0.53 -13.37 -3.49
N PHE A 116 -0.62 -12.75 -3.75
CA PHE A 116 -1.93 -13.34 -3.47
C PHE A 116 -2.15 -14.63 -4.29
N LEU A 117 -1.89 -14.60 -5.60
CA LEU A 117 -2.01 -15.77 -6.47
C LEU A 117 -1.04 -16.90 -6.07
N GLU A 118 0.17 -16.55 -5.68
CA GLU A 118 1.21 -17.51 -5.25
C GLU A 118 1.13 -17.88 -3.76
N LYS A 119 0.13 -17.37 -3.02
CA LYS A 119 -0.05 -17.61 -1.57
C LYS A 119 1.19 -17.25 -0.73
N LYS A 120 1.93 -16.24 -1.17
CA LYS A 120 3.14 -15.73 -0.50
C LYS A 120 2.80 -14.48 0.32
N THR A 121 3.70 -14.09 1.18
CA THR A 121 3.54 -12.89 2.00
C THR A 121 4.30 -11.70 1.43
N TYR A 122 3.86 -10.48 1.74
CA TYR A 122 4.62 -9.28 1.38
C TYR A 122 4.52 -8.20 2.46
N SER A 123 5.46 -7.28 2.43
CA SER A 123 5.42 -5.99 3.12
C SER A 123 5.77 -4.88 2.14
N VAL A 124 5.43 -3.65 2.47
CA VAL A 124 5.65 -2.50 1.58
C VAL A 124 6.34 -1.35 2.29
N PHE A 125 7.37 -0.80 1.67
CA PHE A 125 7.94 0.49 1.95
C PHE A 125 7.38 1.50 0.93
N ALA A 126 6.54 2.38 1.42
CA ALA A 126 5.80 3.32 0.59
C ALA A 126 6.69 4.48 0.12
N THR A 127 6.65 4.79 -1.18
CA THR A 127 7.38 5.92 -1.75
C THR A 127 6.46 7.08 -2.16
N THR A 128 5.16 6.92 -1.95
CA THR A 128 4.13 7.94 -2.20
C THR A 128 3.09 7.93 -1.08
N PRO A 129 2.42 9.04 -0.78
CA PRO A 129 1.42 9.09 0.29
C PRO A 129 0.04 8.53 -0.15
N MET A 130 0.00 7.33 -0.71
CA MET A 130 -1.23 6.70 -1.20
C MET A 130 -1.89 5.82 -0.14
N ASN A 131 -3.21 5.64 -0.24
CA ASN A 131 -4.00 4.78 0.64
C ASN A 131 -3.95 3.28 0.25
N ALA A 132 -3.62 2.95 -0.99
CA ALA A 132 -3.67 1.60 -1.57
C ALA A 132 -2.82 0.55 -0.81
N TYR A 133 -1.81 0.97 -0.05
CA TYR A 133 -0.92 0.07 0.69
C TYR A 133 -1.63 -0.71 1.80
N THR A 134 -2.69 -0.16 2.36
CA THR A 134 -3.42 -0.74 3.49
C THR A 134 -4.72 -1.45 3.08
N THR A 135 -4.96 -1.64 1.78
CA THR A 135 -6.15 -2.31 1.26
C THR A 135 -5.90 -3.78 0.93
N GLY A 136 -6.95 -4.59 1.00
CA GLY A 136 -6.96 -5.99 0.55
C GLY A 136 -7.33 -6.16 -0.93
N THR A 137 -7.32 -5.09 -1.72
CA THR A 137 -7.61 -5.09 -3.15
C THR A 137 -6.42 -4.57 -3.95
N ALA A 138 -6.29 -5.01 -5.18
CA ALA A 138 -5.28 -4.55 -6.13
C ALA A 138 -5.96 -4.03 -7.40
N SER A 139 -5.43 -2.92 -7.94
CA SER A 139 -5.93 -2.32 -9.19
C SER A 139 -5.09 -2.80 -10.36
N ILE A 140 -5.60 -3.79 -11.11
CA ILE A 140 -4.90 -4.46 -12.21
C ILE A 140 -5.65 -4.24 -13.54
N SER A 141 -4.89 -3.96 -14.59
CA SER A 141 -5.42 -3.76 -15.94
C SER A 141 -5.48 -5.08 -16.71
N PHE A 142 -6.61 -5.29 -17.37
CA PHE A 142 -6.87 -6.39 -18.31
C PHE A 142 -7.27 -5.79 -19.66
N ASN A 143 -6.49 -6.03 -20.69
CA ASN A 143 -6.75 -5.49 -22.04
C ASN A 143 -7.02 -3.95 -22.02
N GLY A 144 -6.24 -3.21 -21.24
CA GLY A 144 -6.39 -1.75 -21.09
C GLY A 144 -7.50 -1.29 -20.14
N VAL A 145 -8.31 -2.19 -19.61
CA VAL A 145 -9.39 -1.88 -18.65
C VAL A 145 -8.93 -2.18 -17.22
N LYS A 146 -8.91 -1.15 -16.38
CA LYS A 146 -8.53 -1.27 -14.96
C LYS A 146 -9.66 -1.90 -14.14
N LYS A 147 -9.32 -2.90 -13.32
CA LYS A 147 -10.25 -3.59 -12.43
C LYS A 147 -9.69 -3.65 -11.01
N SER A 148 -10.56 -3.42 -10.03
CA SER A 148 -10.25 -3.67 -8.63
C SER A 148 -10.51 -5.15 -8.33
N LEU A 149 -9.45 -5.88 -7.98
CA LEU A 149 -9.49 -7.31 -7.70
C LEU A 149 -9.29 -7.58 -6.22
N VAL A 150 -9.99 -8.56 -5.70
CA VAL A 150 -9.72 -9.08 -4.36
C VAL A 150 -8.30 -9.66 -4.32
N ALA A 151 -7.56 -9.27 -3.31
CA ALA A 151 -6.20 -9.73 -3.04
C ALA A 151 -6.03 -9.96 -1.53
N HIS A 152 -4.87 -9.65 -0.98
CA HIS A 152 -4.61 -9.74 0.44
C HIS A 152 -3.88 -8.50 0.97
N TYR A 153 -3.84 -8.37 2.29
CA TYR A 153 -3.16 -7.26 2.96
C TYR A 153 -1.66 -7.52 3.08
N ALA A 154 -0.89 -6.43 3.06
CA ALA A 154 0.52 -6.49 3.44
C ALA A 154 0.68 -6.94 4.91
N ARG A 155 1.75 -7.65 5.23
CA ARG A 155 2.12 -7.92 6.63
C ARG A 155 2.55 -6.65 7.36
N GLY A 156 3.31 -5.81 6.67
CA GLY A 156 3.79 -4.53 7.18
C GLY A 156 3.69 -3.43 6.14
N VAL A 157 3.39 -2.21 6.60
CA VAL A 157 3.34 -1.00 5.78
C VAL A 157 4.21 0.05 6.46
N PHE A 158 5.22 0.54 5.76
CA PHE A 158 6.26 1.39 6.31
C PHE A 158 6.34 2.71 5.55
N PHE A 159 6.24 3.81 6.27
CA PHE A 159 6.26 5.16 5.74
C PHE A 159 7.46 5.93 6.30
N ASP A 160 8.36 6.33 5.41
CA ASP A 160 9.48 7.22 5.67
C ASP A 160 9.08 8.63 5.23
N LEU A 161 8.88 9.54 6.17
CA LEU A 161 8.36 10.88 5.86
C LEU A 161 9.36 11.72 5.06
N GLU A 162 10.68 11.49 5.21
CA GLU A 162 11.69 12.16 4.39
C GLU A 162 11.61 11.71 2.92
N VAL A 163 11.30 10.44 2.66
CA VAL A 163 11.08 9.94 1.30
C VAL A 163 9.76 10.48 0.73
N LEU A 164 8.71 10.49 1.54
CA LEU A 164 7.40 10.98 1.10
C LEU A 164 7.40 12.48 0.80
N SER A 165 8.11 13.29 1.57
CA SER A 165 8.24 14.74 1.34
C SER A 165 9.01 15.05 0.06
N ASN A 166 9.89 14.15 -0.39
CA ASN A 166 10.62 14.28 -1.66
C ASN A 166 9.90 13.58 -2.83
N CYS A 167 8.69 13.09 -2.61
CA CYS A 167 7.87 12.50 -3.66
C CYS A 167 7.53 13.57 -4.74
N PRO A 168 7.50 13.21 -6.03
CA PRO A 168 7.06 14.13 -7.06
C PRO A 168 5.69 14.74 -6.75
N LYS A 169 5.59 16.07 -6.75
CA LYS A 169 4.37 16.83 -6.36
C LYS A 169 3.10 16.31 -7.04
N ARG A 170 3.20 15.87 -8.30
CA ARG A 170 2.06 15.26 -9.02
C ARG A 170 1.52 14.02 -8.31
N LEU A 171 2.37 13.19 -7.71
CA LEU A 171 1.94 11.97 -7.01
C LEU A 171 1.35 12.31 -5.64
N THR A 172 1.87 13.31 -4.96
CA THR A 172 1.26 13.85 -3.73
C THR A 172 -0.12 14.44 -4.01
N ALA A 173 -0.24 15.25 -5.08
CA ALA A 173 -1.52 15.80 -5.51
C ALA A 173 -2.53 14.71 -5.92
N ALA A 174 -2.07 13.65 -6.60
CA ALA A 174 -2.93 12.51 -6.95
C ALA A 174 -3.45 11.78 -5.70
N ALA A 175 -2.59 11.57 -4.70
CA ALA A 175 -2.99 10.95 -3.43
C ALA A 175 -4.00 11.83 -2.67
N PHE A 176 -3.80 13.14 -2.67
CA PHE A 176 -4.74 14.09 -2.07
C PHE A 176 -6.09 14.10 -2.79
N ALA A 177 -6.09 14.10 -4.13
CA ALA A 177 -7.31 14.02 -4.93
C ALA A 177 -8.10 12.73 -4.68
N ASP A 178 -7.41 11.60 -4.49
CA ASP A 178 -8.02 10.32 -4.17
C ASP A 178 -8.73 10.34 -2.80
N VAL A 179 -8.23 11.10 -1.84
CA VAL A 179 -8.93 11.28 -0.56
C VAL A 179 -10.15 12.18 -0.71
N ILE A 180 -10.05 13.27 -1.47
CA ILE A 180 -11.18 14.21 -1.66
C ILE A 180 -12.31 13.58 -2.47
N CYS A 181 -12.03 12.75 -3.47
CA CYS A 181 -13.07 12.12 -4.30
C CYS A 181 -14.00 11.21 -3.48
N ARG A 182 -13.59 10.84 -2.29
CA ARG A 182 -14.40 10.06 -1.35
C ARG A 182 -15.72 10.74 -0.99
N THR A 183 -15.77 12.07 -0.94
CA THR A 183 -17.00 12.82 -0.64
C THR A 183 -18.09 12.57 -1.69
N THR A 184 -17.71 12.56 -2.98
CA THR A 184 -18.62 12.21 -4.08
C THR A 184 -18.99 10.74 -4.09
N ALA A 185 -18.00 9.86 -3.89
CA ALA A 185 -18.24 8.41 -3.80
C ALA A 185 -19.21 8.03 -2.66
N GLN A 186 -19.16 8.75 -1.55
CA GLN A 186 -20.10 8.58 -0.44
C GLN A 186 -21.54 8.93 -0.81
N VAL A 187 -21.73 10.01 -1.56
CA VAL A 187 -23.04 10.42 -2.05
C VAL A 187 -23.59 9.38 -3.03
N ASP A 188 -22.75 8.89 -3.95
CA ASP A 188 -23.12 7.84 -4.91
C ASP A 188 -23.54 6.55 -4.19
N TRP A 189 -22.81 6.16 -3.14
CA TRP A 189 -23.15 4.99 -2.33
C TRP A 189 -24.47 5.17 -1.60
N LEU A 190 -24.71 6.34 -0.97
CA LEU A 190 -25.98 6.65 -0.33
C LEU A 190 -27.14 6.66 -1.33
N MET A 191 -26.93 7.21 -2.51
CA MET A 191 -27.90 7.21 -3.60
C MET A 191 -28.22 5.79 -4.08
N SER A 192 -27.22 4.96 -4.24
CA SER A 192 -27.37 3.53 -4.56
C SER A 192 -28.20 2.80 -3.50
N ASN A 193 -27.95 3.08 -2.22
CA ASN A 193 -28.79 2.55 -1.13
C ASN A 193 -30.25 2.97 -1.24
N LYS A 194 -30.50 4.27 -1.49
CA LYS A 194 -31.87 4.80 -1.58
C LYS A 194 -32.65 4.34 -2.81
N LEU A 195 -31.96 4.15 -3.93
CA LEU A 195 -32.62 3.80 -5.20
C LEU A 195 -32.61 2.31 -5.49
N LEU A 196 -31.60 1.58 -5.04
CA LEU A 196 -31.36 0.16 -5.40
C LEU A 196 -31.31 -0.76 -4.18
N GLU A 197 -31.58 -0.23 -2.99
CA GLU A 197 -31.57 -0.99 -1.71
C GLU A 197 -30.24 -1.71 -1.44
N THR A 198 -29.12 -1.17 -1.94
CA THR A 198 -27.79 -1.72 -1.66
C THR A 198 -27.39 -1.45 -0.21
N ASP A 199 -26.55 -2.31 0.37
CA ASP A 199 -26.03 -2.10 1.72
C ASP A 199 -25.28 -0.78 1.82
N TYR A 200 -25.52 -0.03 2.89
CA TYR A 200 -24.85 1.23 3.21
C TYR A 200 -24.42 1.25 4.67
N GLN A 201 -23.20 1.68 4.91
CA GLN A 201 -22.66 1.86 6.25
C GLN A 201 -22.10 3.29 6.40
N SER A 202 -22.53 3.99 7.44
CA SER A 202 -22.08 5.35 7.73
C SER A 202 -20.72 5.40 8.43
N THR A 203 -20.33 4.32 9.13
CA THR A 203 -19.13 4.26 9.94
C THR A 203 -17.84 4.57 9.19
N PRO A 204 -17.56 3.99 7.99
CA PRO A 204 -16.34 4.33 7.23
C PRO A 204 -16.26 5.82 6.91
N TYR A 205 -17.38 6.45 6.59
CA TYR A 205 -17.47 7.89 6.35
C TYR A 205 -17.15 8.69 7.61
N SER A 206 -17.81 8.38 8.71
CA SER A 206 -17.65 9.10 9.98
C SER A 206 -16.21 9.05 10.49
N LEU A 207 -15.53 7.91 10.34
CA LEU A 207 -14.12 7.76 10.71
C LEU A 207 -13.18 8.64 9.89
N LEU A 208 -13.44 8.77 8.60
CA LEU A 208 -12.57 9.51 7.68
C LEU A 208 -12.88 11.01 7.67
N ALA A 209 -14.14 11.40 7.89
CA ALA A 209 -14.56 12.80 7.94
C ALA A 209 -13.79 13.62 8.99
N LEU A 210 -13.32 12.97 10.07
CA LEU A 210 -12.51 13.63 11.11
C LEU A 210 -11.19 14.19 10.57
N TYR A 211 -10.64 13.60 9.51
CA TYR A 211 -9.33 13.95 8.94
C TYR A 211 -9.46 14.80 7.67
N GLU A 212 -10.61 14.79 7.00
CA GLU A 212 -10.82 15.56 5.76
C GLU A 212 -10.71 17.06 5.97
N GLY A 213 -11.29 17.57 7.04
CA GLY A 213 -11.24 18.99 7.38
C GLY A 213 -9.80 19.50 7.48
N ASP A 214 -8.97 18.77 8.23
CA ASP A 214 -7.56 19.08 8.40
C ASP A 214 -6.79 19.00 7.08
N MET A 215 -7.07 18.01 6.25
CA MET A 215 -6.43 17.86 4.94
C MET A 215 -6.79 19.00 4.00
N ILE A 216 -8.05 19.40 3.94
CA ILE A 216 -8.51 20.52 3.09
C ILE A 216 -7.91 21.86 3.58
N GLN A 217 -7.88 22.10 4.89
CA GLN A 217 -7.28 23.30 5.46
C GLN A 217 -5.78 23.41 5.17
N ASN A 218 -5.08 22.28 5.12
CA ASN A 218 -3.63 22.22 4.84
C ASN A 218 -3.29 21.91 3.38
N ALA A 219 -4.26 22.00 2.46
CA ALA A 219 -4.07 21.62 1.06
C ALA A 219 -2.90 22.34 0.38
N SER A 220 -2.73 23.64 0.63
CA SER A 220 -1.62 24.43 0.08
C SER A 220 -0.27 23.93 0.60
N SER A 221 -0.14 23.71 1.90
CA SER A 221 1.08 23.18 2.51
C SER A 221 1.42 21.77 2.01
N ILE A 222 0.41 20.93 1.84
CA ILE A 222 0.58 19.58 1.26
C ILE A 222 1.06 19.66 -0.20
N ALA A 223 0.57 20.64 -0.96
CA ALA A 223 0.98 20.83 -2.37
C ALA A 223 2.40 21.39 -2.51
N GLU A 224 2.87 22.11 -1.52
CA GLU A 224 4.21 22.70 -1.50
C GLU A 224 5.31 21.70 -1.07
N GLY A 225 4.97 20.67 -0.32
CA GLY A 225 5.85 19.57 0.13
C GLY A 225 6.30 19.73 1.55
#